data_bf0e66871c2bff0b1dd568924a4f4480
#
_entry.id   bf0e66871c2bff0b1dd568924a4f4480
#
_cell.length_a   1.000
_cell.length_b   1.000
_cell.length_c   1.000
_cell.angle_alpha   90.00
_cell.angle_beta   90.00
_cell.angle_gamma   90.00
#
_symmetry.space_group_name_H-M   'P 1'
#
loop_
_entity.id
_entity.type
_entity.pdbx_description
1 polymer ?
#
loop_
_entity_poly.entity_id
_entity_poly.type
_entity_poly.pdbx_seq_one_letter_code
_entity_poly.pdbx_strand_id
1 'polypeptide(L)'
;MSLRDVAFIYEKKYYKIVEHMRNVLTQIKNHWLVNLITFFIALSVGVSIFCLIFFLRDMTIVAAVDGAAIGSMVVLFLGLLMFVAHLGAFDTFAFGFKQLGSMLFAKDARRDGTYQEYKESVTERRNISSYNFIIVIATGLFLSISIIVLEIIYHASI
;
A
#
# COMPACT_ATOMS: atom_id res chain seq x y z
N MET A 1 20.51 -17.81 -31.47
CA MET A 1 20.25 -17.93 -30.04
C MET A 1 19.88 -19.39 -29.81
N SER A 2 20.71 -20.14 -29.05
CA SER A 2 20.50 -21.58 -28.80
C SER A 2 19.37 -21.77 -27.78
N LEU A 3 18.64 -22.91 -27.85
CA LEU A 3 17.64 -23.28 -26.86
C LEU A 3 18.22 -23.31 -25.43
N ARG A 4 19.52 -23.64 -25.30
CA ARG A 4 20.26 -23.57 -24.02
C ARG A 4 20.37 -22.15 -23.48
N ASP A 5 20.59 -21.15 -24.31
CA ASP A 5 20.72 -19.74 -23.88
C ASP A 5 19.37 -19.22 -23.36
N VAL A 6 18.28 -19.61 -24.01
CA VAL A 6 16.92 -19.25 -23.61
C VAL A 6 16.60 -19.91 -22.24
N ALA A 7 16.86 -21.20 -22.07
CA ALA A 7 16.62 -21.90 -20.83
C ALA A 7 17.42 -21.28 -19.67
N PHE A 8 18.70 -20.95 -19.89
CA PHE A 8 19.55 -20.30 -18.87
C PHE A 8 19.04 -18.92 -18.45
N ILE A 9 18.52 -18.12 -19.40
CA ILE A 9 17.93 -16.80 -19.10
C ILE A 9 16.67 -16.95 -18.24
N TYR A 10 15.79 -17.91 -18.57
CA TYR A 10 14.58 -18.18 -17.80
C TYR A 10 14.90 -18.68 -16.39
N GLU A 11 15.85 -19.58 -16.24
CA GLU A 11 16.29 -20.10 -14.95
C GLU A 11 16.87 -18.99 -14.08
N LYS A 12 17.75 -18.14 -14.60
CA LYS A 12 18.31 -17.00 -13.88
C LYS A 12 17.22 -15.99 -13.45
N LYS A 13 16.23 -15.73 -14.32
CA LYS A 13 15.11 -14.86 -14.00
C LYS A 13 14.23 -15.45 -12.90
N TYR A 14 13.97 -16.76 -12.96
CA TYR A 14 13.21 -17.48 -11.94
C TYR A 14 13.89 -17.41 -10.57
N TYR A 15 15.18 -17.73 -10.49
CA TYR A 15 15.95 -17.62 -9.24
C TYR A 15 15.91 -16.21 -8.64
N LYS A 16 16.04 -15.19 -9.46
CA LYS A 16 15.96 -13.79 -8.99
C LYS A 16 14.60 -13.45 -8.41
N ILE A 17 13.52 -13.94 -9.02
CA ILE A 17 12.15 -13.73 -8.51
C ILE A 17 11.95 -14.46 -7.17
N VAL A 18 12.37 -15.71 -7.08
CA VAL A 18 12.26 -16.52 -5.85
C VAL A 18 13.07 -15.90 -4.71
N GLU A 19 14.28 -15.42 -4.99
CA GLU A 19 15.12 -14.74 -3.99
C GLU A 19 14.47 -13.42 -3.52
N HIS A 20 13.92 -12.64 -4.44
CA HIS A 20 13.20 -11.42 -4.09
C HIS A 20 11.98 -11.71 -3.21
N MET A 21 11.16 -12.70 -3.56
CA MET A 21 10.01 -13.12 -2.72
C MET A 21 10.44 -13.59 -1.34
N ARG A 22 11.52 -14.38 -1.24
CA ARG A 22 12.06 -14.84 0.05
C ARG A 22 12.50 -13.65 0.93
N ASN A 23 13.16 -12.66 0.35
CA ASN A 23 13.60 -11.46 1.07
C ASN A 23 12.41 -10.64 1.58
N VAL A 24 11.37 -10.47 0.76
CA VAL A 24 10.11 -9.80 1.16
C VAL A 24 9.45 -10.54 2.32
N LEU A 25 9.31 -11.87 2.23
CA LEU A 25 8.73 -12.68 3.30
C LEU A 25 9.54 -12.60 4.60
N THR A 26 10.85 -12.58 4.51
CA THR A 26 11.74 -12.45 5.67
C THR A 26 11.59 -11.08 6.33
N GLN A 27 11.49 -10.02 5.54
CA GLN A 27 11.24 -8.65 6.07
C GLN A 27 9.87 -8.55 6.73
N ILE A 28 8.81 -9.11 6.12
CA ILE A 28 7.47 -9.14 6.73
C ILE A 28 7.51 -9.87 8.08
N LYS A 29 8.22 -11.00 8.16
CA LYS A 29 8.37 -11.75 9.40
C LYS A 29 9.14 -10.98 10.48
N ASN A 30 10.22 -10.30 10.12
CA ASN A 30 11.06 -9.56 11.09
C ASN A 30 10.35 -8.32 11.66
N HIS A 31 9.39 -7.75 10.93
CA HIS A 31 8.63 -6.56 11.33
C HIS A 31 7.18 -6.88 11.71
N TRP A 32 6.94 -8.09 12.25
CA TRP A 32 5.57 -8.56 12.52
C TRP A 32 4.73 -7.62 13.40
N LEU A 33 5.34 -6.96 14.40
CA LEU A 33 4.65 -5.98 15.25
C LEU A 33 4.19 -4.76 14.46
N VAL A 34 5.07 -4.20 13.61
CA VAL A 34 4.73 -3.05 12.75
C VAL A 34 3.63 -3.44 11.76
N ASN A 35 3.72 -4.63 11.21
CA ASN A 35 2.72 -5.17 10.30
C ASN A 35 1.36 -5.35 10.97
N LEU A 36 1.36 -5.85 12.22
CA LEU A 36 0.15 -6.01 13.02
C LEU A 36 -0.49 -4.66 13.35
N ILE A 37 0.31 -3.66 13.73
CA ILE A 37 -0.17 -2.30 13.98
C ILE A 37 -0.77 -1.72 12.68
N THR A 38 -0.09 -1.86 11.54
CA THR A 38 -0.57 -1.39 10.23
C THR A 38 -1.89 -2.04 9.85
N PHE A 39 -2.04 -3.36 10.10
CA PHE A 39 -3.29 -4.08 9.88
C PHE A 39 -4.44 -3.50 10.73
N PHE A 40 -4.22 -3.27 12.04
CA PHE A 40 -5.24 -2.70 12.90
C PHE A 40 -5.60 -1.26 12.53
N ILE A 41 -4.63 -0.45 12.09
CA ILE A 41 -4.90 0.91 11.60
C ILE A 41 -5.77 0.85 10.34
N ALA A 42 -5.42 0.01 9.36
CA ALA A 42 -6.18 -0.16 8.12
C ALA A 42 -7.61 -0.65 8.40
N LEU A 43 -7.75 -1.64 9.29
CA LEU A 43 -9.04 -2.15 9.73
C LEU A 43 -9.88 -1.06 10.42
N SER A 44 -9.26 -0.28 11.32
CA SER A 44 -9.93 0.84 12.03
C SER A 44 -10.47 1.88 11.05
N VAL A 45 -9.73 2.23 10.01
CA VAL A 45 -10.19 3.15 8.96
C VAL A 45 -11.41 2.57 8.24
N GLY A 46 -11.37 1.30 7.82
CA GLY A 46 -12.49 0.65 7.16
C GLY A 46 -13.75 0.60 8.04
N VAL A 47 -13.59 0.22 9.31
CA VAL A 47 -14.69 0.17 10.29
C VAL A 47 -15.24 1.56 10.59
N SER A 48 -14.40 2.60 10.67
CA SER A 48 -14.86 3.97 10.90
C SER A 48 -15.76 4.47 9.76
N ILE A 49 -15.38 4.19 8.51
CA ILE A 49 -16.17 4.55 7.34
C ILE A 49 -17.48 3.75 7.31
N PHE A 50 -17.42 2.44 7.61
CA PHE A 50 -18.60 1.60 7.75
C PHE A 50 -19.58 2.17 8.77
N CYS A 51 -19.12 2.45 9.98
CA CYS A 51 -19.96 3.02 11.04
C CYS A 51 -20.57 4.35 10.62
N LEU A 52 -19.78 5.23 10.01
CA LEU A 52 -20.24 6.54 9.56
C LEU A 52 -21.41 6.40 8.56
N ILE A 53 -21.28 5.54 7.55
CA ILE A 53 -22.33 5.35 6.55
C ILE A 53 -23.54 4.64 7.16
N PHE A 54 -23.30 3.63 8.00
CA PHE A 54 -24.39 2.87 8.66
C PHE A 54 -25.25 3.77 9.55
N PHE A 55 -24.65 4.65 10.35
CA PHE A 55 -25.38 5.59 11.19
C PHE A 55 -26.06 6.73 10.43
N LEU A 56 -25.47 7.18 9.30
CA LEU A 56 -26.05 8.26 8.48
C LEU A 56 -27.24 7.77 7.64
N ARG A 57 -27.39 6.46 7.38
CA ARG A 57 -28.43 5.86 6.52
C ARG A 57 -29.43 5.01 7.29
N ASP A 58 -29.91 5.48 8.45
CA ASP A 58 -31.01 4.87 9.23
C ASP A 58 -30.80 3.41 9.67
N MET A 59 -29.54 2.94 9.79
CA MET A 59 -29.18 1.61 10.29
C MET A 59 -29.85 0.45 9.54
N THR A 60 -30.07 0.60 8.26
CA THR A 60 -30.66 -0.44 7.40
C THR A 60 -29.62 -1.50 6.98
N ILE A 61 -30.06 -2.71 6.63
CA ILE A 61 -29.18 -3.76 6.11
C ILE A 61 -28.50 -3.28 4.83
N VAL A 62 -29.19 -2.55 3.97
CA VAL A 62 -28.62 -1.96 2.74
C VAL A 62 -27.50 -0.97 3.09
N ALA A 63 -27.73 -0.11 4.11
CA ALA A 63 -26.69 0.81 4.59
C ALA A 63 -25.46 0.08 5.14
N ALA A 64 -25.64 -1.09 5.76
CA ALA A 64 -24.52 -1.90 6.23
C ALA A 64 -23.69 -2.45 5.06
N VAL A 65 -24.33 -2.97 4.02
CA VAL A 65 -23.65 -3.48 2.81
C VAL A 65 -22.92 -2.35 2.09
N ASP A 66 -23.59 -1.21 1.86
CA ASP A 66 -23.00 -0.03 1.23
C ASP A 66 -21.78 0.52 2.03
N GLY A 67 -21.95 0.63 3.36
CA GLY A 67 -20.88 1.12 4.25
C GLY A 67 -19.66 0.21 4.25
N ALA A 68 -19.88 -1.10 4.27
CA ALA A 68 -18.82 -2.09 4.20
C ALA A 68 -18.13 -2.06 2.82
N ALA A 69 -18.88 -1.96 1.72
CA ALA A 69 -18.33 -1.88 0.37
C ALA A 69 -17.45 -0.62 0.20
N ILE A 70 -17.95 0.54 0.60
CA ILE A 70 -17.19 1.79 0.50
C ILE A 70 -15.97 1.75 1.43
N GLY A 71 -16.12 1.26 2.66
CA GLY A 71 -15.01 1.12 3.62
C GLY A 71 -13.89 0.24 3.10
N SER A 72 -14.21 -0.92 2.52
CA SER A 72 -13.21 -1.83 1.92
C SER A 72 -12.53 -1.22 0.71
N MET A 73 -13.28 -0.53 -0.16
CA MET A 73 -12.75 0.12 -1.35
C MET A 73 -11.77 1.24 -0.99
N VAL A 74 -12.07 2.03 0.04
CA VAL A 74 -11.16 3.08 0.54
C VAL A 74 -9.88 2.48 1.10
N VAL A 75 -9.96 1.41 1.91
CA VAL A 75 -8.77 0.73 2.43
C VAL A 75 -7.90 0.18 1.30
N LEU A 76 -8.51 -0.45 0.30
CA LEU A 76 -7.80 -0.97 -0.87
C LEU A 76 -7.13 0.15 -1.66
N PHE A 77 -7.84 1.26 -1.89
CA PHE A 77 -7.29 2.42 -2.59
C PHE A 77 -6.11 3.05 -1.84
N LEU A 78 -6.20 3.17 -0.50
CA LEU A 78 -5.07 3.63 0.33
C LEU A 78 -3.86 2.70 0.20
N GLY A 79 -4.07 1.39 0.19
CA GLY A 79 -3.00 0.42 -0.03
C GLY A 79 -2.32 0.57 -1.39
N LEU A 80 -3.10 0.78 -2.47
CA LEU A 80 -2.58 1.04 -3.81
C LEU A 80 -1.84 2.37 -3.86
N LEU A 81 -2.31 3.40 -3.19
CA LEU A 81 -1.66 4.70 -3.13
C LEU A 81 -0.31 4.61 -2.39
N MET A 82 -0.24 3.83 -1.30
CA MET A 82 1.02 3.51 -0.62
C MET A 82 1.98 2.72 -1.52
N PHE A 83 1.47 1.79 -2.33
CA PHE A 83 2.27 1.06 -3.31
C PHE A 83 2.87 2.01 -4.37
N VAL A 84 2.06 2.91 -4.94
CA VAL A 84 2.52 3.92 -5.92
C VAL A 84 3.55 4.86 -5.29
N ALA A 85 3.35 5.25 -4.02
CA ALA A 85 4.32 6.03 -3.26
C ALA A 85 5.64 5.26 -3.06
N HIS A 86 5.55 3.94 -2.78
CA HIS A 86 6.74 3.08 -2.65
C HIS A 86 7.52 2.97 -3.96
N LEU A 87 6.87 3.00 -5.12
CA LEU A 87 7.53 3.03 -6.44
C LEU A 87 8.25 4.36 -6.72
N GLY A 88 8.04 5.39 -5.91
CA GLY A 88 8.71 6.68 -6.05
C GLY A 88 7.97 7.69 -6.94
N ALA A 89 6.71 7.43 -7.27
CA ALA A 89 5.93 8.35 -8.09
C ALA A 89 5.81 9.76 -7.47
N PHE A 90 5.84 9.85 -6.15
CA PHE A 90 5.74 11.13 -5.42
C PHE A 90 7.09 11.78 -5.10
N ASP A 91 8.23 11.19 -5.45
CA ASP A 91 9.54 11.72 -5.10
C ASP A 91 9.80 13.10 -5.70
N THR A 92 9.36 13.30 -6.95
CA THR A 92 9.48 14.59 -7.63
C THR A 92 8.66 15.68 -6.95
N PHE A 93 7.43 15.35 -6.52
CA PHE A 93 6.58 16.27 -5.77
C PHE A 93 7.17 16.59 -4.40
N ALA A 94 7.63 15.58 -3.67
CA ALA A 94 8.24 15.75 -2.35
C ALA A 94 9.50 16.61 -2.42
N PHE A 95 10.35 16.42 -3.44
CA PHE A 95 11.49 17.27 -3.69
C PHE A 95 11.09 18.71 -4.00
N GLY A 96 10.08 18.91 -4.87
CA GLY A 96 9.57 20.25 -5.19
C GLY A 96 9.02 20.98 -3.97
N PHE A 97 8.25 20.31 -3.11
CA PHE A 97 7.76 20.87 -1.85
C PHE A 97 8.90 21.19 -0.86
N LYS A 98 9.91 20.32 -0.76
CA LYS A 98 11.09 20.59 0.06
C LYS A 98 11.84 21.83 -0.43
N GLN A 99 12.01 21.98 -1.75
CA GLN A 99 12.70 23.11 -2.34
C GLN A 99 11.88 24.41 -2.16
N LEU A 100 10.56 24.37 -2.32
CA LEU A 100 9.69 25.51 -2.03
C LEU A 100 9.74 25.90 -0.55
N GLY A 101 9.73 24.93 0.37
CA GLY A 101 9.88 25.18 1.80
C GLY A 101 11.20 25.83 2.13
N SER A 102 12.30 25.35 1.54
CA SER A 102 13.62 25.96 1.76
C SER A 102 13.72 27.39 1.21
N MET A 103 13.08 27.68 0.08
CA MET A 103 13.02 29.04 -0.49
C MET A 103 12.21 29.99 0.37
N LEU A 104 11.13 29.52 1.01
CA LEU A 104 10.24 30.37 1.81
C LEU A 104 10.72 30.59 3.24
N PHE A 105 11.39 29.62 3.84
CA PHE A 105 11.72 29.61 5.28
C PHE A 105 13.20 29.60 5.61
N ALA A 106 14.09 29.28 4.65
CA ALA A 106 15.53 29.22 4.89
C ALA A 106 16.28 30.37 4.24
N LYS A 107 17.04 31.12 5.07
CA LYS A 107 17.95 32.20 4.64
C LYS A 107 19.11 31.71 3.75
N ASP A 108 19.39 30.39 3.72
CA ASP A 108 20.48 29.75 2.99
C ASP A 108 19.94 28.66 2.03
N ALA A 109 19.24 29.07 0.97
CA ALA A 109 18.73 28.18 -0.09
C ALA A 109 19.82 27.44 -0.89
N ARG A 110 21.11 27.67 -0.61
CA ARG A 110 22.24 27.07 -1.34
C ARG A 110 22.68 25.67 -0.85
N ARG A 111 22.05 25.13 0.20
CA ARG A 111 22.43 23.84 0.83
C ARG A 111 21.56 22.65 0.45
N ASP A 112 20.50 22.85 -0.32
CA ASP A 112 19.68 21.72 -0.78
C ASP A 112 20.38 21.05 -1.96
N GLY A 113 20.86 19.82 -1.73
CA GLY A 113 21.56 18.99 -2.71
C GLY A 113 20.77 18.80 -4.01
N THR A 114 21.44 18.31 -5.02
CA THR A 114 20.86 18.00 -6.33
C THR A 114 19.70 17.00 -6.19
N TYR A 115 18.70 17.03 -7.08
CA TYR A 115 17.62 16.05 -7.12
C TYR A 115 18.12 14.60 -7.10
N GLN A 116 19.27 14.33 -7.70
CA GLN A 116 19.90 13.01 -7.71
C GLN A 116 20.32 12.56 -6.30
N GLU A 117 20.97 13.43 -5.51
CA GLU A 117 21.33 13.13 -4.12
C GLU A 117 20.10 12.88 -3.24
N TYR A 118 19.05 13.67 -3.44
CA TYR A 118 17.77 13.45 -2.77
C TYR A 118 17.18 12.09 -3.14
N LYS A 119 17.13 11.76 -4.43
CA LYS A 119 16.60 10.50 -4.94
C LYS A 119 17.38 9.29 -4.41
N GLU A 120 18.70 9.36 -4.36
CA GLU A 120 19.57 8.31 -3.81
C GLU A 120 19.26 8.08 -2.32
N SER A 121 19.20 9.16 -1.52
CA SER A 121 18.91 9.08 -0.09
C SER A 121 17.52 8.52 0.21
N VAL A 122 16.52 8.85 -0.60
CA VAL A 122 15.15 8.35 -0.45
C VAL A 122 15.06 6.89 -0.91
N THR A 123 15.74 6.51 -1.98
CA THR A 123 15.79 5.13 -2.48
C THR A 123 16.45 4.20 -1.47
N GLU A 124 17.55 4.63 -0.85
CA GLU A 124 18.21 3.88 0.20
C GLU A 124 17.29 3.66 1.41
N ARG A 125 16.62 4.70 1.90
CA ARG A 125 15.62 4.59 2.97
C ARG A 125 14.46 3.67 2.60
N ARG A 126 14.03 3.68 1.35
CA ARG A 126 12.93 2.86 0.84
C ARG A 126 13.28 1.39 0.79
N ASN A 127 14.53 1.05 0.46
CA ASN A 127 15.02 -0.34 0.50
C ASN A 127 15.05 -0.90 1.92
N ILE A 128 15.16 -0.04 2.93
CA ILE A 128 15.10 -0.40 4.35
C ILE A 128 13.65 -0.39 4.87
N SER A 129 12.76 0.35 4.21
CA SER A 129 11.36 0.49 4.63
C SER A 129 10.58 -0.81 4.41
N SER A 130 9.78 -1.17 5.42
CA SER A 130 8.94 -2.36 5.38
C SER A 130 7.88 -2.28 4.27
N TYR A 131 7.53 -3.43 3.69
CA TYR A 131 6.47 -3.59 2.67
C TYR A 131 5.06 -3.49 3.29
N ASN A 132 4.82 -2.49 4.15
CA ASN A 132 3.55 -2.32 4.87
C ASN A 132 2.35 -2.16 3.93
N PHE A 133 2.57 -1.61 2.72
CA PHE A 133 1.52 -1.46 1.71
C PHE A 133 0.89 -2.81 1.33
N ILE A 134 1.66 -3.91 1.33
CA ILE A 134 1.15 -5.26 1.02
C ILE A 134 0.07 -5.66 2.01
N ILE A 135 0.27 -5.35 3.29
CA ILE A 135 -0.67 -5.67 4.36
C ILE A 135 -1.96 -4.85 4.21
N VAL A 136 -1.83 -3.56 3.88
CA VAL A 136 -3.00 -2.71 3.67
C VAL A 136 -3.81 -3.19 2.46
N ILE A 137 -3.16 -3.55 1.35
CA ILE A 137 -3.82 -4.12 0.16
C ILE A 137 -4.49 -5.46 0.52
N ALA A 138 -3.78 -6.35 1.22
CA ALA A 138 -4.33 -7.64 1.63
C ALA A 138 -5.55 -7.47 2.54
N THR A 139 -5.53 -6.50 3.47
CA THR A 139 -6.66 -6.17 4.34
C THR A 139 -7.85 -5.67 3.52
N GLY A 140 -7.62 -4.75 2.57
CA GLY A 140 -8.67 -4.23 1.69
C GLY A 140 -9.28 -5.33 0.82
N LEU A 141 -8.48 -6.23 0.25
CA LEU A 141 -8.95 -7.38 -0.53
C LEU A 141 -9.75 -8.35 0.34
N PHE A 142 -9.28 -8.66 1.55
CA PHE A 142 -9.99 -9.54 2.48
C PHE A 142 -11.36 -8.97 2.84
N LEU A 143 -11.45 -7.67 3.15
CA LEU A 143 -12.71 -7.00 3.43
C LEU A 143 -13.64 -7.04 2.20
N SER A 144 -13.13 -6.76 0.99
CA SER A 144 -13.91 -6.79 -0.25
C SER A 144 -14.50 -8.18 -0.53
N ILE A 145 -13.72 -9.23 -0.37
CA ILE A 145 -14.16 -10.62 -0.56
C ILE A 145 -15.25 -10.97 0.47
N SER A 146 -15.07 -10.58 1.73
CA SER A 146 -16.06 -10.84 2.80
C SER A 146 -17.42 -10.21 2.50
N ILE A 147 -17.43 -9.03 1.88
CA ILE A 147 -18.68 -8.34 1.50
C ILE A 147 -19.36 -9.04 0.34
N ILE A 148 -18.62 -9.44 -0.69
CA ILE A 148 -19.18 -10.19 -1.83
C ILE A 148 -19.85 -11.48 -1.34
N VAL A 149 -19.23 -12.19 -0.40
CA VAL A 149 -19.83 -13.40 0.19
C VAL A 149 -21.12 -13.08 0.95
N LEU A 150 -21.13 -12.00 1.74
CA LEU A 150 -22.32 -11.56 2.46
C LEU A 150 -23.46 -11.18 1.52
N GLU A 151 -23.16 -10.49 0.42
CA GLU A 151 -24.14 -10.09 -0.58
C GLU A 151 -24.75 -11.31 -1.29
N ILE A 152 -23.94 -12.29 -1.65
CA ILE A 152 -24.40 -13.55 -2.25
C ILE A 152 -25.34 -14.31 -1.27
N ILE A 153 -24.97 -14.41 0.01
CA ILE A 153 -25.79 -15.05 1.04
C ILE A 153 -27.12 -14.32 1.21
N TYR A 154 -27.08 -12.98 1.23
CA TYR A 154 -28.29 -12.17 1.35
C TYR A 154 -29.25 -12.40 0.18
N HIS A 155 -28.77 -12.38 -1.05
CA HIS A 155 -29.60 -12.64 -2.23
C HIS A 155 -30.08 -14.08 -2.33
N ALA A 156 -29.34 -15.05 -1.79
CA ALA A 156 -29.77 -16.45 -1.78
C ALA A 156 -30.84 -16.75 -0.69
N SER A 157 -31.02 -15.84 0.27
CA SER A 157 -31.95 -15.98 1.39
C SER A 157 -33.34 -15.31 1.15
N ILE A 158 -33.47 -14.56 0.06
CA ILE A 158 -34.69 -13.92 -0.41
C ILE A 158 -35.41 -14.82 -1.44
#